data_8e9c2f8ae9841270acdf0aea6cb44056
#
_entry.id   8e9c2f8ae9841270acdf0aea6cb44056
#
_cell.length_a   1.000
_cell.length_b   1.000
_cell.length_c   1.000
_cell.angle_alpha   90.00
_cell.angle_beta   90.00
_cell.angle_gamma   90.00
#
_symmetry.space_group_name_H-M   'P 1'
#
loop_
_entity.id
_entity.type
_entity.pdbx_description
1 polymer ?
#
loop_
_entity_poly.entity_id
_entity_poly.type
_entity_poly.pdbx_seq_one_letter_code
_entity_poly.pdbx_strand_id
1 'polypeptide(L)'
;HFFMEMNTRIQVEHRVSELCYGLHFENPNDPSDAFIVNSLVEAMAIIAWHKDKLPKPTRVPRVTASVEARLNATNAGLAPHAGGVIEYWSPPIDGEIRDDQGICVKNPDTGAFMKYTLAGAYDSNVALLLTVGEDRLVSYERMAEVLRKMTIDGQDVQTNLEFHYGLVHWFLAQNPYAKSTTAFIQPYLTLTGLLFEEARKLDLDAGFHHLASQSAYPEVFARKHTLITRPLKRLLTNPHRLMGWIAKVRKDWAVEAGQFVWKTNPFRVLADLYHYLNMDLIENVPALEVIWDHDQVILEQGLSFYQDLEDQLGAHRWNEWSHMLSTDQAPTAIDAELWGDIQAAHRGFQAGLELMGAVAKSALAVGFDELKVNDDLTVTIPDRLKDTALTERARKILVPPPVASANEIVAVSGGMFYAQETPSAANFLDVGTHFDVGDPLYIIEVMKMFNKVYAEFAGTVTEVLIERGDGVIVKQGEPLYRIEPDEIAEEIDDEALANARLSHTVEQLRTL
;
A
#
# COMPACT_ATOMS: atom_id res chain seq x y z
N HIS A 1 27.09 10.76 -7.55
CA HIS A 1 26.02 11.71 -7.87
C HIS A 1 26.27 12.28 -9.25
N PHE A 2 25.24 12.36 -10.07
CA PHE A 2 25.27 12.96 -11.40
C PHE A 2 24.41 14.21 -11.38
N PHE A 3 24.88 15.27 -12.04
CA PHE A 3 24.06 16.45 -12.28
C PHE A 3 23.01 16.08 -13.35
N MET A 4 21.73 16.30 -13.05
CA MET A 4 20.63 16.06 -13.98
C MET A 4 20.08 17.37 -14.53
N GLU A 5 19.67 18.27 -13.63
CA GLU A 5 19.12 19.58 -13.97
C GLU A 5 19.30 20.57 -12.83
N MET A 6 19.09 21.84 -13.10
CA MET A 6 19.01 22.89 -12.09
C MET A 6 17.67 23.60 -12.18
N ASN A 7 16.87 23.47 -11.13
CA ASN A 7 15.64 24.24 -10.98
C ASN A 7 15.95 25.59 -10.32
N THR A 8 15.86 26.67 -11.07
CA THR A 8 16.16 28.04 -10.61
C THR A 8 14.95 28.70 -9.92
N ARG A 9 14.08 27.92 -9.33
CA ARG A 9 12.87 28.30 -8.59
C ARG A 9 12.78 27.54 -7.28
N ILE A 10 11.90 28.02 -6.37
CA ILE A 10 11.53 27.22 -5.20
C ILE A 10 10.88 25.91 -5.64
N GLN A 11 11.21 24.83 -5.00
CA GLN A 11 10.59 23.53 -5.18
C GLN A 11 9.42 23.36 -4.23
N VAL A 12 8.40 22.61 -4.62
CA VAL A 12 7.23 22.34 -3.76
C VAL A 12 7.65 21.63 -2.47
N GLU A 13 8.70 20.81 -2.53
CA GLU A 13 9.26 20.04 -1.42
C GLU A 13 10.14 20.86 -0.44
N HIS A 14 10.21 22.21 -0.58
CA HIS A 14 11.07 23.06 0.26
C HIS A 14 10.77 22.94 1.77
N ARG A 15 9.51 22.68 2.13
CA ARG A 15 9.07 22.60 3.51
C ARG A 15 9.78 21.49 4.31
N VAL A 16 10.00 20.31 3.72
CA VAL A 16 10.74 19.23 4.41
C VAL A 16 12.16 19.67 4.77
N SER A 17 12.78 20.49 3.93
CA SER A 17 14.11 21.07 4.18
C SER A 17 14.07 22.13 5.29
N GLU A 18 13.09 23.04 5.27
CA GLU A 18 12.88 24.07 6.30
C GLU A 18 12.65 23.49 7.68
N LEU A 19 12.01 22.32 7.77
CA LEU A 19 11.75 21.61 9.00
C LEU A 19 13.01 20.94 9.59
N CYS A 20 14.09 20.77 8.78
CA CYS A 20 15.31 20.09 9.19
C CYS A 20 16.49 21.04 9.42
N TYR A 21 16.53 22.19 8.77
CA TYR A 21 17.62 23.16 8.94
C TYR A 21 17.15 24.59 8.65
N GLY A 22 17.89 25.56 9.21
CA GLY A 22 17.83 26.98 8.86
C GLY A 22 19.08 27.45 8.13
N LEU A 23 19.05 28.68 7.67
CA LEU A 23 20.19 29.37 7.05
C LEU A 23 20.68 30.48 7.98
N HIS A 24 21.93 30.43 8.35
CA HIS A 24 22.60 31.44 9.16
C HIS A 24 23.28 32.44 8.25
N PHE A 25 22.91 33.68 8.38
CA PHE A 25 23.47 34.83 7.70
C PHE A 25 24.37 35.61 8.67
N GLU A 26 25.58 35.95 8.24
CA GLU A 26 26.54 36.73 9.01
C GLU A 26 26.78 38.05 8.33
N ASN A 27 26.90 39.11 9.11
CA ASN A 27 27.41 40.37 8.62
C ASN A 27 28.96 40.38 8.74
N PRO A 28 29.72 40.42 7.62
CA PRO A 28 31.17 40.34 7.70
C PRO A 28 31.80 41.53 8.41
N ASN A 29 31.07 42.63 8.56
CA ASN A 29 31.55 43.85 9.22
C ASN A 29 31.14 43.96 10.68
N ASP A 30 30.13 43.18 11.10
CA ASP A 30 29.64 43.15 12.45
C ASP A 30 29.12 41.74 12.80
N PRO A 31 29.93 40.89 13.46
CA PRO A 31 29.53 39.56 13.84
C PRO A 31 28.34 39.51 14.84
N SER A 32 28.03 40.64 15.47
CA SER A 32 26.85 40.70 16.38
C SER A 32 25.53 40.85 15.61
N ASP A 33 25.58 41.15 14.31
CA ASP A 33 24.45 41.26 13.39
C ASP A 33 24.25 39.98 12.60
N ALA A 34 24.31 38.84 13.27
CA ALA A 34 24.04 37.52 12.69
C ALA A 34 22.63 37.08 13.02
N PHE A 35 21.95 36.41 12.07
CA PHE A 35 20.59 35.93 12.25
C PHE A 35 20.34 34.60 11.51
N ILE A 36 19.34 33.86 11.97
CA ILE A 36 18.93 32.58 11.35
C ILE A 36 17.57 32.77 10.69
N VAL A 37 17.48 32.34 9.44
CA VAL A 37 16.23 32.27 8.66
C VAL A 37 15.83 30.81 8.52
N ASN A 38 14.63 30.49 8.94
CA ASN A 38 14.11 29.11 8.89
C ASN A 38 13.25 28.84 7.64
N SER A 39 12.77 29.90 6.96
CA SER A 39 12.02 29.77 5.72
C SER A 39 12.95 29.97 4.51
N LEU A 40 12.95 29.03 3.58
CA LEU A 40 13.72 29.18 2.34
C LEU A 40 13.14 30.27 1.43
N VAL A 41 11.82 30.51 1.50
CA VAL A 41 11.16 31.61 0.77
C VAL A 41 11.63 32.97 1.30
N GLU A 42 11.68 33.14 2.62
CA GLU A 42 12.22 34.32 3.25
C GLU A 42 13.71 34.51 2.91
N ALA A 43 14.50 33.44 2.98
CA ALA A 43 15.91 33.48 2.61
C ALA A 43 16.10 33.92 1.14
N MET A 44 15.29 33.43 0.21
CA MET A 44 15.32 33.85 -1.19
C MET A 44 14.97 35.33 -1.34
N ALA A 45 14.00 35.86 -0.61
CA ALA A 45 13.63 37.27 -0.62
C ALA A 45 14.81 38.15 -0.11
N ILE A 46 15.42 37.75 1.00
CA ILE A 46 16.60 38.44 1.58
C ILE A 46 17.76 38.43 0.61
N ILE A 47 18.09 37.29 0.01
CA ILE A 47 19.16 37.18 -0.98
C ILE A 47 18.88 38.05 -2.22
N ALA A 48 17.64 38.01 -2.72
CA ALA A 48 17.24 38.81 -3.87
C ALA A 48 17.32 40.33 -3.60
N TRP A 49 16.98 40.75 -2.37
CA TRP A 49 17.05 42.17 -1.96
C TRP A 49 18.48 42.65 -1.79
N HIS A 50 19.34 41.90 -1.13
CA HIS A 50 20.69 42.31 -0.78
C HIS A 50 21.74 41.93 -1.84
N LYS A 51 21.46 40.93 -2.67
CA LYS A 51 22.34 40.45 -3.74
C LYS A 51 23.76 40.14 -3.21
N ASP A 52 24.78 40.65 -3.92
CA ASP A 52 26.20 40.43 -3.59
C ASP A 52 26.66 41.06 -2.26
N LYS A 53 25.79 41.83 -1.59
CA LYS A 53 26.11 42.44 -0.28
C LYS A 53 26.05 41.46 0.88
N LEU A 54 25.34 40.32 0.70
CA LEU A 54 25.29 39.28 1.71
C LEU A 54 26.28 38.16 1.41
N PRO A 55 27.06 37.72 2.41
CA PRO A 55 27.85 36.51 2.26
C PRO A 55 26.96 35.31 2.07
N LYS A 56 27.53 34.23 1.54
CA LYS A 56 26.81 32.96 1.37
C LYS A 56 26.41 32.42 2.74
N PRO A 57 25.12 32.17 2.99
CA PRO A 57 24.68 31.65 4.28
C PRO A 57 25.20 30.23 4.54
N THR A 58 25.38 29.92 5.81
CA THR A 58 25.71 28.58 6.27
C THR A 58 24.46 27.83 6.74
N ARG A 59 24.49 26.50 6.57
CA ARG A 59 23.37 25.66 7.00
C ARG A 59 23.48 25.34 8.48
N VAL A 60 22.41 25.59 9.25
CA VAL A 60 22.31 25.27 10.68
C VAL A 60 21.27 24.17 10.88
N PRO A 61 21.69 22.98 11.33
CA PRO A 61 20.75 21.91 11.63
C PRO A 61 19.74 22.31 12.72
N ARG A 62 18.48 21.89 12.55
CA ARG A 62 17.46 21.94 13.63
C ARG A 62 17.49 20.60 14.36
N VAL A 63 17.02 20.62 15.63
CA VAL A 63 16.89 19.40 16.44
C VAL A 63 15.57 18.72 16.09
N THR A 64 15.32 18.49 14.80
CA THR A 64 14.11 17.87 14.28
C THR A 64 14.43 17.12 13.00
N ALA A 65 13.68 16.06 12.74
CA ALA A 65 13.66 15.36 11.48
C ALA A 65 12.27 15.46 10.86
N SER A 66 12.20 15.46 9.53
CA SER A 66 10.93 15.49 8.81
C SER A 66 10.92 14.45 7.70
N VAL A 67 9.75 13.92 7.42
CA VAL A 67 9.47 13.10 6.26
C VAL A 67 8.30 13.69 5.49
N GLU A 68 8.37 13.60 4.17
CA GLU A 68 7.35 14.05 3.25
C GLU A 68 6.85 12.90 2.40
N ALA A 69 5.54 12.77 2.30
CA ALA A 69 4.85 11.91 1.36
C ALA A 69 4.09 12.77 0.34
N ARG A 70 4.51 12.72 -0.92
CA ARG A 70 3.81 13.43 -1.99
C ARG A 70 2.61 12.61 -2.44
N LEU A 71 1.43 13.08 -2.08
CA LEU A 71 0.18 12.45 -2.47
C LEU A 71 -0.15 12.81 -3.92
N ASN A 72 -0.14 11.81 -4.77
CA ASN A 72 -0.42 11.93 -6.20
C ASN A 72 -1.66 11.13 -6.59
N ALA A 73 -2.37 11.59 -7.62
CA ALA A 73 -3.37 10.81 -8.32
C ALA A 73 -2.68 9.75 -9.19
N THR A 74 -2.66 8.50 -8.72
CA THR A 74 -2.02 7.38 -9.41
C THR A 74 -2.78 6.09 -9.13
N ASN A 75 -2.66 5.11 -10.03
CA ASN A 75 -3.09 3.76 -9.77
C ASN A 75 -2.13 3.00 -8.83
N ALA A 76 -2.44 1.75 -8.49
CA ALA A 76 -1.61 0.93 -7.59
C ALA A 76 -0.21 0.60 -8.13
N GLY A 77 0.02 0.73 -9.43
CA GLY A 77 1.33 0.60 -10.07
C GLY A 77 2.11 1.92 -10.16
N LEU A 78 1.61 2.99 -9.55
CA LEU A 78 2.14 4.35 -9.56
C LEU A 78 2.11 5.04 -10.94
N ALA A 79 1.40 4.49 -11.91
CA ALA A 79 1.12 5.22 -13.15
C ALA A 79 0.09 6.32 -12.88
N PRO A 80 0.24 7.51 -13.51
CA PRO A 80 -0.70 8.60 -13.33
C PRO A 80 -2.14 8.16 -13.62
N HIS A 81 -3.07 8.64 -12.79
CA HIS A 81 -4.50 8.43 -12.95
C HIS A 81 -5.17 9.77 -13.24
N ALA A 82 -5.89 9.84 -14.35
CA ALA A 82 -6.63 11.02 -14.76
C ALA A 82 -8.12 10.83 -14.56
N GLY A 83 -8.79 11.87 -14.15
CA GLY A 83 -10.22 11.83 -13.82
C GLY A 83 -10.46 11.49 -12.35
N GLY A 84 -11.73 11.27 -12.03
CA GLY A 84 -12.19 11.09 -10.65
C GLY A 84 -12.61 12.40 -9.98
N VAL A 85 -13.51 12.27 -9.04
CA VAL A 85 -14.05 13.39 -8.26
C VAL A 85 -13.86 13.09 -6.78
N ILE A 86 -13.02 13.88 -6.10
CA ILE A 86 -12.90 13.82 -4.66
C ILE A 86 -14.16 14.41 -4.04
N GLU A 87 -14.91 13.59 -3.33
CA GLU A 87 -16.16 13.96 -2.66
C GLU A 87 -15.97 14.14 -1.16
N TYR A 88 -14.95 13.53 -0.61
CA TYR A 88 -14.57 13.64 0.80
C TYR A 88 -13.06 13.55 0.96
N TRP A 89 -12.52 14.37 1.86
CA TRP A 89 -11.16 14.27 2.36
C TRP A 89 -11.17 14.59 3.86
N SER A 90 -10.61 13.71 4.66
CA SER A 90 -10.51 13.92 6.10
C SER A 90 -9.81 15.24 6.42
N PRO A 91 -10.22 15.95 7.49
CA PRO A 91 -9.46 17.09 7.99
C PRO A 91 -8.02 16.67 8.31
N PRO A 92 -7.08 17.62 8.40
CA PRO A 92 -5.71 17.29 8.81
C PRO A 92 -5.69 16.49 10.11
N ILE A 93 -4.93 15.40 10.10
CA ILE A 93 -4.75 14.52 11.26
C ILE A 93 -3.78 15.21 12.24
N ASP A 94 -3.89 14.91 13.52
CA ASP A 94 -2.97 15.45 14.53
C ASP A 94 -1.51 15.12 14.19
N GLY A 95 -0.66 16.15 14.18
CA GLY A 95 0.75 16.04 13.75
C GLY A 95 0.99 16.09 12.23
N GLU A 96 -0.07 16.18 11.41
CA GLU A 96 0.04 16.39 9.96
C GLU A 96 0.29 17.86 9.62
N ILE A 97 1.26 18.11 8.75
CA ILE A 97 1.38 19.35 8.00
C ILE A 97 0.97 19.05 6.56
N ARG A 98 -0.15 19.63 6.14
CA ARG A 98 -0.64 19.51 4.76
C ARG A 98 -0.26 20.75 3.98
N ASP A 99 0.57 20.59 2.97
CA ASP A 99 1.12 21.68 2.17
C ASP A 99 0.87 21.44 0.67
N ASP A 100 1.03 22.48 -0.14
CA ASP A 100 0.80 22.49 -1.58
C ASP A 100 -0.48 21.76 -1.99
N GLN A 101 -1.52 21.97 -1.19
CA GLN A 101 -2.83 21.42 -1.43
C GLN A 101 -3.49 22.16 -2.60
N GLY A 102 -3.45 21.57 -3.80
CA GLY A 102 -4.09 22.11 -5.01
C GLY A 102 -5.62 22.15 -4.95
N ILE A 103 -6.20 21.72 -3.84
CA ILE A 103 -7.63 21.50 -3.65
C ILE A 103 -8.15 22.45 -2.57
N CYS A 104 -9.10 23.32 -2.96
CA CYS A 104 -9.87 24.08 -1.99
C CYS A 104 -11.00 23.19 -1.45
N VAL A 105 -10.73 22.52 -0.33
CA VAL A 105 -11.62 21.46 0.20
C VAL A 105 -12.82 21.97 0.99
N LYS A 106 -12.86 23.27 1.34
CA LYS A 106 -14.02 23.84 2.07
C LYS A 106 -14.39 25.19 1.51
N ASN A 107 -15.70 25.38 1.35
CA ASN A 107 -16.26 26.71 1.13
C ASN A 107 -16.00 27.56 2.37
N PRO A 108 -15.34 28.74 2.26
CA PRO A 108 -14.98 29.57 3.42
C PRO A 108 -16.21 30.10 4.16
N ASP A 109 -17.35 30.30 3.47
CA ASP A 109 -18.57 30.87 4.05
C ASP A 109 -19.44 29.83 4.74
N THR A 110 -19.51 28.62 4.18
CA THR A 110 -20.42 27.56 4.65
C THR A 110 -19.72 26.44 5.39
N GLY A 111 -18.38 26.32 5.27
CA GLY A 111 -17.60 25.20 5.77
C GLY A 111 -17.87 23.87 5.06
N ALA A 112 -18.76 23.87 4.05
CA ALA A 112 -19.09 22.67 3.29
C ALA A 112 -17.92 22.23 2.42
N PHE A 113 -17.72 20.91 2.31
CA PHE A 113 -16.74 20.34 1.40
C PHE A 113 -17.13 20.63 -0.06
N MET A 114 -16.17 21.09 -0.85
CA MET A 114 -16.35 21.30 -2.28
C MET A 114 -15.77 20.12 -3.05
N LYS A 115 -16.57 19.47 -3.87
CA LYS A 115 -16.11 18.41 -4.76
C LYS A 115 -15.02 18.93 -5.67
N TYR A 116 -13.97 18.14 -5.86
CA TYR A 116 -12.86 18.47 -6.72
C TYR A 116 -12.65 17.41 -7.79
N THR A 117 -12.65 17.82 -9.05
CA THR A 117 -12.34 16.93 -10.18
C THR A 117 -10.83 16.89 -10.40
N LEU A 118 -10.24 15.71 -10.36
CA LEU A 118 -8.83 15.49 -10.67
C LEU A 118 -8.58 15.78 -12.16
N ALA A 119 -7.74 16.78 -12.43
CA ALA A 119 -7.48 17.20 -13.79
C ALA A 119 -6.44 16.29 -14.46
N GLY A 120 -6.77 15.74 -15.63
CA GLY A 120 -5.86 14.88 -16.39
C GLY A 120 -4.75 15.61 -17.14
N ALA A 121 -4.86 16.95 -17.29
CA ALA A 121 -3.95 17.75 -18.12
C ALA A 121 -2.75 18.36 -17.35
N TYR A 122 -2.75 18.28 -16.02
CA TYR A 122 -1.73 18.89 -15.16
C TYR A 122 -0.94 17.83 -14.38
N ASP A 123 -0.15 18.27 -13.39
CA ASP A 123 0.58 17.40 -12.48
C ASP A 123 -0.39 16.57 -11.63
N SER A 124 -0.01 15.33 -11.32
CA SER A 124 -0.78 14.42 -10.46
C SER A 124 -0.81 14.82 -8.99
N ASN A 125 -0.09 15.87 -8.61
CA ASN A 125 0.02 16.30 -7.22
C ASN A 125 -1.35 16.68 -6.63
N VAL A 126 -1.70 16.01 -5.53
CA VAL A 126 -2.90 16.30 -4.75
C VAL A 126 -2.53 17.14 -3.53
N ALA A 127 -1.47 16.75 -2.82
CA ALA A 127 -0.88 17.49 -1.69
C ALA A 127 0.48 16.92 -1.30
N LEU A 128 1.20 17.70 -0.49
CA LEU A 128 2.35 17.24 0.27
C LEU A 128 1.94 17.00 1.72
N LEU A 129 2.21 15.82 2.22
CA LEU A 129 1.97 15.43 3.61
C LEU A 129 3.31 15.37 4.33
N LEU A 130 3.47 16.20 5.37
CA LEU A 130 4.70 16.23 6.13
C LEU A 130 4.42 15.92 7.59
N THR A 131 5.38 15.26 8.22
CA THR A 131 5.43 15.09 9.68
C THR A 131 6.80 15.47 10.22
N VAL A 132 6.84 15.85 11.48
CA VAL A 132 8.05 16.27 12.18
C VAL A 132 8.20 15.42 13.44
N GLY A 133 9.41 14.93 13.69
CA GLY A 133 9.79 14.23 14.91
C GLY A 133 11.07 14.81 15.51
N GLU A 134 11.39 14.43 16.72
CA GLU A 134 12.70 14.70 17.34
C GLU A 134 13.82 13.95 16.62
N ASP A 135 13.47 12.84 16.00
CA ASP A 135 14.34 12.09 15.11
C ASP A 135 13.55 11.51 13.92
N ARG A 136 14.24 10.76 13.05
CA ARG A 136 13.65 10.18 11.85
C ARG A 136 12.66 9.06 12.17
N LEU A 137 12.90 8.27 13.20
CA LEU A 137 11.98 7.20 13.63
C LEU A 137 10.64 7.79 14.03
N VAL A 138 10.63 8.77 14.94
CA VAL A 138 9.41 9.45 15.39
C VAL A 138 8.66 10.13 14.23
N SER A 139 9.40 10.72 13.28
CA SER A 139 8.78 11.33 12.10
C SER A 139 8.08 10.30 11.22
N TYR A 140 8.68 9.10 11.04
CA TYR A 140 8.07 7.99 10.28
C TYR A 140 6.87 7.38 11.00
N GLU A 141 6.94 7.21 12.32
CA GLU A 141 5.81 6.72 13.13
C GLU A 141 4.61 7.67 13.04
N ARG A 142 4.84 8.99 13.13
CA ARG A 142 3.80 9.98 12.90
C ARG A 142 3.24 9.94 11.49
N MET A 143 4.08 9.76 10.47
CA MET A 143 3.63 9.61 9.10
C MET A 143 2.77 8.36 8.92
N ALA A 144 3.15 7.22 9.52
CA ALA A 144 2.33 6.02 9.51
C ALA A 144 0.94 6.26 10.10
N GLU A 145 0.87 7.00 11.21
CA GLU A 145 -0.41 7.34 11.87
C GLU A 145 -1.26 8.31 11.04
N VAL A 146 -0.64 9.32 10.43
CA VAL A 146 -1.33 10.23 9.50
C VAL A 146 -1.92 9.46 8.32
N LEU A 147 -1.12 8.63 7.65
CA LEU A 147 -1.57 7.83 6.50
C LEU A 147 -2.63 6.79 6.88
N ARG A 148 -2.54 6.23 8.11
CA ARG A 148 -3.53 5.28 8.63
C ARG A 148 -4.91 5.90 8.75
N LYS A 149 -5.00 7.11 9.30
CA LYS A 149 -6.25 7.81 9.61
C LYS A 149 -6.80 8.62 8.43
N MET A 150 -5.96 8.93 7.46
CA MET A 150 -6.38 9.73 6.32
C MET A 150 -7.38 8.97 5.45
N THR A 151 -8.45 9.65 5.10
CA THR A 151 -9.46 9.14 4.17
C THR A 151 -9.65 10.13 3.03
N ILE A 152 -9.50 9.64 1.82
CA ILE A 152 -9.86 10.35 0.59
C ILE A 152 -10.81 9.44 -0.16
N ASP A 153 -12.01 9.92 -0.42
CA ASP A 153 -13.08 9.15 -1.05
C ASP A 153 -13.78 9.96 -2.14
N GLY A 154 -14.36 9.25 -3.09
CA GLY A 154 -15.10 9.85 -4.18
C GLY A 154 -15.21 8.92 -5.38
N GLN A 155 -15.82 9.44 -6.44
CA GLN A 155 -16.04 8.67 -7.64
C GLN A 155 -14.75 8.55 -8.46
N ASP A 156 -14.29 7.32 -8.73
CA ASP A 156 -13.10 7.01 -9.52
C ASP A 156 -11.81 7.68 -9.01
N VAL A 157 -11.68 7.81 -7.69
CA VAL A 157 -10.49 8.40 -7.05
C VAL A 157 -9.45 7.32 -6.80
N GLN A 158 -8.28 7.49 -7.40
CA GLN A 158 -7.12 6.65 -7.15
C GLN A 158 -5.93 7.52 -6.75
N THR A 159 -5.26 7.16 -5.66
CA THR A 159 -4.08 7.88 -5.15
C THR A 159 -3.02 6.90 -4.68
N ASN A 160 -1.79 7.39 -4.51
CA ASN A 160 -0.69 6.61 -3.94
C ASN A 160 -0.67 6.61 -2.40
N LEU A 161 -1.78 6.96 -1.74
CA LEU A 161 -1.89 6.94 -0.27
C LEU A 161 -1.48 5.58 0.31
N GLU A 162 -2.07 4.52 -0.24
CA GLU A 162 -1.82 3.16 0.21
C GLU A 162 -0.39 2.69 -0.04
N PHE A 163 0.21 3.11 -1.15
CA PHE A 163 1.62 2.88 -1.43
C PHE A 163 2.51 3.51 -0.36
N HIS A 164 2.27 4.78 -0.02
CA HIS A 164 3.03 5.46 1.03
C HIS A 164 2.86 4.78 2.38
N TYR A 165 1.65 4.34 2.71
CA TYR A 165 1.38 3.64 3.95
C TYR A 165 2.16 2.31 4.05
N GLY A 166 2.10 1.49 3.00
CA GLY A 166 2.86 0.25 2.93
C GLY A 166 4.37 0.47 2.98
N LEU A 167 4.87 1.47 2.24
CA LEU A 167 6.28 1.82 2.17
C LEU A 167 6.83 2.33 3.52
N VAL A 168 6.10 3.20 4.20
CA VAL A 168 6.46 3.70 5.54
C VAL A 168 6.59 2.55 6.53
N HIS A 169 5.63 1.61 6.54
CA HIS A 169 5.69 0.42 7.39
C HIS A 169 6.85 -0.51 7.04
N TRP A 170 7.19 -0.65 5.75
CA TRP A 170 8.36 -1.42 5.34
C TRP A 170 9.65 -0.81 5.90
N PHE A 171 9.83 0.53 5.80
CA PHE A 171 11.00 1.20 6.38
C PHE A 171 11.03 1.12 7.91
N LEU A 172 9.89 1.30 8.58
CA LEU A 172 9.81 1.14 10.04
C LEU A 172 10.20 -0.26 10.50
N ALA A 173 9.80 -1.28 9.75
CA ALA A 173 10.13 -2.67 10.06
C ALA A 173 11.60 -3.02 9.77
N GLN A 174 12.18 -2.44 8.73
CA GLN A 174 13.57 -2.67 8.34
C GLN A 174 14.52 -1.72 9.08
N ASN A 175 14.55 -0.47 8.68
CA ASN A 175 15.27 0.61 9.34
C ASN A 175 14.85 1.97 8.75
N PRO A 176 14.28 2.89 9.52
CA PRO A 176 13.86 4.20 9.02
C PRO A 176 15.03 5.10 8.60
N TYR A 177 16.27 4.76 8.95
CA TYR A 177 17.49 5.48 8.54
C TYR A 177 18.07 4.95 7.23
N ALA A 178 17.41 4.02 6.55
CA ALA A 178 17.88 3.43 5.30
C ALA A 178 18.20 4.50 4.24
N LYS A 179 19.26 4.24 3.46
CA LYS A 179 19.74 5.08 2.35
C LYS A 179 19.25 4.51 1.03
N SER A 180 17.92 4.46 0.86
CA SER A 180 17.32 4.01 -0.40
C SER A 180 17.59 5.00 -1.54
N THR A 181 17.55 4.50 -2.77
CA THR A 181 17.60 5.31 -4.00
C THR A 181 16.33 5.12 -4.81
N THR A 182 16.12 5.93 -5.84
CA THR A 182 14.95 5.78 -6.74
C THR A 182 14.91 4.42 -7.42
N ALA A 183 16.05 3.74 -7.60
CA ALA A 183 16.13 2.39 -8.14
C ALA A 183 15.46 1.32 -7.24
N PHE A 184 15.13 1.64 -5.99
CA PHE A 184 14.42 0.76 -5.06
C PHE A 184 12.94 0.59 -5.39
N ILE A 185 12.29 1.62 -5.95
CA ILE A 185 10.82 1.66 -6.09
C ILE A 185 10.31 0.54 -6.99
N GLN A 186 10.91 0.33 -8.16
CA GLN A 186 10.45 -0.72 -9.08
C GLN A 186 10.58 -2.13 -8.49
N PRO A 187 11.71 -2.54 -7.89
CA PRO A 187 11.83 -3.81 -7.16
C PRO A 187 10.82 -3.96 -6.02
N TYR A 188 10.54 -2.89 -5.27
CA TYR A 188 9.53 -2.89 -4.22
C TYR A 188 8.13 -3.17 -4.78
N LEU A 189 7.73 -2.50 -5.88
CA LEU A 189 6.47 -2.75 -6.57
C LEU A 189 6.39 -4.17 -7.13
N THR A 190 7.48 -4.66 -7.71
CA THR A 190 7.57 -6.04 -8.21
C THR A 190 7.30 -7.03 -7.08
N LEU A 191 7.97 -6.88 -5.93
CA LEU A 191 7.75 -7.74 -4.77
C LEU A 191 6.33 -7.61 -4.22
N THR A 192 5.78 -6.39 -4.19
CA THR A 192 4.39 -6.13 -3.75
C THR A 192 3.38 -6.89 -4.62
N GLY A 193 3.53 -6.82 -5.95
CA GLY A 193 2.66 -7.55 -6.88
C GLY A 193 2.74 -9.06 -6.71
N LEU A 194 3.94 -9.62 -6.59
CA LEU A 194 4.15 -11.06 -6.39
C LEU A 194 3.58 -11.54 -5.04
N LEU A 195 3.78 -10.77 -3.98
CA LEU A 195 3.21 -11.07 -2.66
C LEU A 195 1.68 -11.08 -2.70
N PHE A 196 1.11 -10.09 -3.37
CA PHE A 196 -0.34 -9.98 -3.50
C PHE A 196 -0.94 -11.14 -4.31
N GLU A 197 -0.28 -11.54 -5.40
CA GLU A 197 -0.68 -12.71 -6.18
C GLU A 197 -0.65 -13.98 -5.33
N GLU A 198 0.44 -14.20 -4.57
CA GLU A 198 0.60 -15.39 -3.74
C GLU A 198 -0.44 -15.45 -2.63
N ALA A 199 -0.63 -14.36 -1.89
CA ALA A 199 -1.59 -14.33 -0.79
C ALA A 199 -3.05 -14.49 -1.26
N ARG A 200 -3.40 -14.04 -2.46
CA ARG A 200 -4.73 -14.19 -3.03
C ARG A 200 -5.05 -15.60 -3.54
N LYS A 201 -4.09 -16.52 -3.58
CA LYS A 201 -4.35 -17.95 -3.81
C LYS A 201 -5.07 -18.58 -2.63
N LEU A 202 -5.01 -17.98 -1.44
CA LEU A 202 -5.71 -18.46 -0.27
C LEU A 202 -7.22 -18.20 -0.38
N ASP A 203 -8.02 -19.21 -0.04
CA ASP A 203 -9.45 -19.10 0.20
C ASP A 203 -9.69 -19.04 1.70
N LEU A 204 -9.93 -17.84 2.22
CA LEU A 204 -10.04 -17.63 3.66
C LEU A 204 -11.28 -18.28 4.26
N ASP A 205 -12.42 -18.30 3.53
CA ASP A 205 -13.64 -18.91 4.02
C ASP A 205 -13.54 -20.43 4.01
N ALA A 206 -13.09 -21.01 2.90
CA ALA A 206 -12.89 -22.44 2.79
C ALA A 206 -11.83 -22.95 3.77
N GLY A 207 -10.73 -22.21 3.94
CA GLY A 207 -9.69 -22.51 4.92
C GLY A 207 -10.22 -22.47 6.36
N PHE A 208 -11.03 -21.46 6.69
CA PHE A 208 -11.67 -21.36 7.99
C PHE A 208 -12.61 -22.55 8.26
N HIS A 209 -13.44 -22.91 7.29
CA HIS A 209 -14.34 -24.07 7.40
C HIS A 209 -13.56 -25.39 7.52
N HIS A 210 -12.43 -25.51 6.81
CA HIS A 210 -11.56 -26.68 6.94
C HIS A 210 -11.01 -26.81 8.37
N LEU A 211 -10.47 -25.73 8.94
CA LEU A 211 -9.98 -25.72 10.32
C LEU A 211 -11.11 -25.99 11.32
N ALA A 212 -12.30 -25.41 11.10
CA ALA A 212 -13.47 -25.63 11.94
C ALA A 212 -13.87 -27.12 11.98
N SER A 213 -13.84 -27.80 10.85
CA SER A 213 -14.19 -29.23 10.74
C SER A 213 -13.24 -30.16 11.51
N GLN A 214 -12.01 -29.71 11.76
CA GLN A 214 -10.99 -30.45 12.49
C GLN A 214 -10.96 -30.11 13.99
N SER A 215 -11.66 -29.06 14.40
CA SER A 215 -11.71 -28.63 15.81
C SER A 215 -12.59 -29.50 16.67
N ALA A 216 -12.13 -29.76 17.89
CA ALA A 216 -12.96 -30.38 18.93
C ALA A 216 -14.14 -29.50 19.39
N TYR A 217 -14.13 -28.21 19.03
CA TYR A 217 -15.12 -27.21 19.43
C TYR A 217 -15.64 -26.38 18.24
N PRO A 218 -16.28 -27.00 17.23
CA PRO A 218 -16.66 -26.34 16.00
C PRO A 218 -17.61 -25.14 16.20
N GLU A 219 -18.47 -25.16 17.21
CA GLU A 219 -19.38 -24.04 17.49
C GLU A 219 -18.67 -22.80 18.02
N VAL A 220 -17.68 -22.98 18.89
CA VAL A 220 -16.82 -21.88 19.37
C VAL A 220 -16.02 -21.32 18.22
N PHE A 221 -15.58 -22.17 17.33
CA PHE A 221 -14.84 -21.81 16.14
C PHE A 221 -15.67 -20.94 15.19
N ALA A 222 -16.89 -21.38 14.89
CA ALA A 222 -17.80 -20.68 13.98
C ALA A 222 -18.03 -19.21 14.41
N ARG A 223 -18.06 -18.94 15.72
CA ARG A 223 -18.24 -17.57 16.26
C ARG A 223 -17.06 -16.64 15.95
N LYS A 224 -15.89 -17.17 15.62
CA LYS A 224 -14.67 -16.37 15.30
C LYS A 224 -14.51 -16.09 13.81
N HIS A 225 -15.38 -16.67 12.98
CA HIS A 225 -15.24 -16.56 11.52
C HIS A 225 -15.10 -15.11 11.07
N THR A 226 -16.05 -14.26 11.41
CA THR A 226 -16.06 -12.85 11.02
C THR A 226 -14.89 -12.08 11.63
N LEU A 227 -14.60 -12.33 12.91
CA LEU A 227 -13.49 -11.69 13.62
C LEU A 227 -12.15 -11.87 12.87
N ILE A 228 -11.90 -13.08 12.34
CA ILE A 228 -10.62 -13.42 11.72
C ILE A 228 -10.63 -13.13 10.22
N THR A 229 -11.68 -13.51 9.51
CA THR A 229 -11.69 -13.43 8.05
C THR A 229 -11.91 -12.01 7.52
N ARG A 230 -12.67 -11.17 8.24
CA ARG A 230 -12.97 -9.79 7.80
C ARG A 230 -11.72 -8.94 7.63
N PRO A 231 -10.84 -8.76 8.63
CA PRO A 231 -9.64 -7.96 8.45
C PRO A 231 -8.67 -8.58 7.43
N LEU A 232 -8.58 -9.90 7.35
CA LEU A 232 -7.76 -10.57 6.34
C LEU A 232 -8.31 -10.34 4.93
N LYS A 233 -9.62 -10.45 4.72
CA LYS A 233 -10.25 -10.13 3.43
C LYS A 233 -9.96 -8.69 3.03
N ARG A 234 -10.13 -7.72 3.96
CA ARG A 234 -9.81 -6.32 3.69
C ARG A 234 -8.32 -6.13 3.36
N LEU A 235 -7.42 -6.81 4.06
CA LEU A 235 -6.00 -6.78 3.77
C LEU A 235 -5.71 -7.29 2.34
N LEU A 236 -6.36 -8.36 1.91
CA LEU A 236 -6.21 -8.96 0.59
C LEU A 236 -6.91 -8.19 -0.55
N THR A 237 -7.55 -7.06 -0.28
CA THR A 237 -8.04 -6.15 -1.33
C THR A 237 -7.01 -5.10 -1.74
N ASN A 238 -5.97 -4.87 -0.93
CA ASN A 238 -5.00 -3.81 -1.19
C ASN A 238 -3.56 -4.33 -1.12
N PRO A 239 -2.84 -4.37 -2.26
CA PRO A 239 -1.49 -4.93 -2.33
C PRO A 239 -0.49 -4.18 -1.45
N HIS A 240 -0.60 -2.86 -1.37
CA HIS A 240 0.34 -2.04 -0.60
C HIS A 240 0.11 -2.17 0.91
N ARG A 241 -1.15 -2.28 1.35
CA ARG A 241 -1.45 -2.59 2.76
C ARG A 241 -0.97 -3.97 3.14
N LEU A 242 -1.14 -4.97 2.26
CA LEU A 242 -0.59 -6.30 2.48
C LEU A 242 0.93 -6.25 2.64
N MET A 243 1.63 -5.57 1.74
CA MET A 243 3.09 -5.43 1.79
C MET A 243 3.57 -4.80 3.10
N GLY A 244 2.93 -3.71 3.53
CA GLY A 244 3.26 -3.02 4.78
C GLY A 244 2.94 -3.86 6.02
N TRP A 245 1.83 -4.60 6.03
CA TRP A 245 1.48 -5.50 7.13
C TRP A 245 2.46 -6.66 7.25
N ILE A 246 2.80 -7.31 6.14
CA ILE A 246 3.80 -8.38 6.14
C ILE A 246 5.14 -7.88 6.70
N ALA A 247 5.59 -6.69 6.29
CA ALA A 247 6.80 -6.09 6.84
C ALA A 247 6.69 -5.89 8.36
N LYS A 248 5.57 -5.33 8.82
CA LYS A 248 5.32 -5.04 10.24
C LYS A 248 5.36 -6.32 11.10
N VAL A 249 4.71 -7.40 10.64
CA VAL A 249 4.60 -8.64 11.42
C VAL A 249 5.74 -9.63 11.19
N ARG A 250 6.69 -9.33 10.28
CA ARG A 250 7.77 -10.27 9.92
C ARG A 250 8.62 -10.73 11.12
N LYS A 251 8.81 -9.88 12.11
CA LYS A 251 9.53 -10.16 13.36
C LYS A 251 8.72 -11.02 14.34
N ASP A 252 7.40 -11.07 14.19
CA ASP A 252 6.47 -11.68 15.13
C ASP A 252 6.27 -13.18 14.90
N TRP A 253 6.94 -13.76 13.90
CA TRP A 253 6.90 -15.18 13.58
C TRP A 253 8.22 -15.69 13.00
N ALA A 254 8.41 -17.00 13.03
CA ALA A 254 9.52 -17.69 12.40
C ALA A 254 9.09 -19.04 11.84
N VAL A 255 9.98 -19.69 11.08
CA VAL A 255 9.86 -21.11 10.75
C VAL A 255 10.92 -21.85 11.55
N GLU A 256 10.51 -22.72 12.46
CA GLU A 256 11.35 -23.53 13.33
C GLU A 256 11.08 -25.02 13.05
N ALA A 257 12.13 -25.77 12.75
CA ALA A 257 12.03 -27.18 12.35
C ALA A 257 11.03 -27.45 11.21
N GLY A 258 10.80 -26.47 10.33
CA GLY A 258 9.86 -26.56 9.19
C GLY A 258 8.43 -26.15 9.51
N GLN A 259 8.12 -25.79 10.76
CA GLN A 259 6.81 -25.34 11.19
C GLN A 259 6.78 -23.82 11.41
N PHE A 260 5.65 -23.20 11.10
CA PHE A 260 5.42 -21.79 11.39
C PHE A 260 5.15 -21.60 12.89
N VAL A 261 5.79 -20.65 13.52
CA VAL A 261 5.62 -20.36 14.95
C VAL A 261 5.44 -18.85 15.14
N TRP A 262 4.35 -18.47 15.78
CA TRP A 262 4.17 -17.10 16.28
C TRP A 262 5.11 -16.85 17.47
N LYS A 263 5.95 -15.82 17.38
CA LYS A 263 6.80 -15.33 18.49
C LYS A 263 6.08 -14.32 19.37
N THR A 264 5.07 -13.69 18.83
CA THR A 264 4.17 -12.76 19.52
C THR A 264 2.81 -13.41 19.67
N ASN A 265 2.08 -13.07 20.74
CA ASN A 265 0.71 -13.52 20.94
C ASN A 265 -0.14 -13.23 19.68
N PRO A 266 -0.72 -14.25 19.04
CA PRO A 266 -1.46 -14.09 17.80
C PRO A 266 -2.73 -13.21 17.94
N PHE A 267 -3.33 -13.11 19.12
CA PHE A 267 -4.43 -12.16 19.36
C PHE A 267 -3.96 -10.71 19.37
N ARG A 268 -2.74 -10.43 19.87
CA ARG A 268 -2.14 -9.10 19.73
C ARG A 268 -1.88 -8.77 18.28
N VAL A 269 -1.38 -9.73 17.50
CA VAL A 269 -1.18 -9.55 16.06
C VAL A 269 -2.50 -9.27 15.35
N LEU A 270 -3.59 -9.95 15.75
CA LEU A 270 -4.92 -9.69 15.21
C LEU A 270 -5.46 -8.31 15.61
N ALA A 271 -5.32 -7.92 16.87
CA ALA A 271 -5.71 -6.59 17.35
C ALA A 271 -4.91 -5.49 16.63
N ASP A 272 -3.60 -5.69 16.45
CA ASP A 272 -2.74 -4.81 15.68
C ASP A 272 -3.14 -4.75 14.20
N LEU A 273 -3.67 -5.84 13.62
CA LEU A 273 -4.20 -5.84 12.26
C LEU A 273 -5.46 -4.96 12.14
N TYR A 274 -6.38 -5.05 13.11
CA TYR A 274 -7.54 -4.15 13.17
C TYR A 274 -7.12 -2.69 13.24
N HIS A 275 -6.17 -2.37 14.11
CA HIS A 275 -5.61 -1.03 14.22
C HIS A 275 -4.92 -0.60 12.91
N TYR A 276 -4.09 -1.45 12.33
CA TYR A 276 -3.38 -1.19 11.07
C TYR A 276 -4.34 -0.88 9.92
N LEU A 277 -5.50 -1.55 9.87
CA LEU A 277 -6.52 -1.32 8.86
C LEU A 277 -7.50 -0.19 9.20
N ASN A 278 -7.28 0.50 10.32
CA ASN A 278 -8.17 1.55 10.85
C ASN A 278 -9.61 1.05 11.09
N MET A 279 -9.73 -0.20 11.52
CA MET A 279 -11.01 -0.88 11.80
C MET A 279 -11.36 -0.90 13.29
N ASP A 280 -10.52 -0.36 14.13
CA ASP A 280 -10.70 -0.21 15.58
C ASP A 280 -11.46 1.07 15.98
N LEU A 281 -11.67 2.00 15.01
CA LEU A 281 -12.40 3.24 15.22
C LEU A 281 -13.68 3.23 14.37
N ILE A 282 -14.83 3.22 15.03
CA ILE A 282 -16.16 3.19 14.39
C ILE A 282 -16.35 4.35 13.40
N GLU A 283 -15.77 5.51 13.69
CA GLU A 283 -15.89 6.73 12.89
C GLU A 283 -15.26 6.62 11.49
N ASN A 284 -14.30 5.72 11.33
CA ASN A 284 -13.49 5.60 10.12
C ASN A 284 -13.77 4.33 9.31
N VAL A 285 -14.73 3.52 9.73
CA VAL A 285 -15.04 2.23 9.12
C VAL A 285 -16.45 2.26 8.55
N PRO A 286 -16.67 1.85 7.29
CA PRO A 286 -18.02 1.68 6.76
C PRO A 286 -18.85 0.78 7.67
N ALA A 287 -20.14 1.06 7.80
CA ALA A 287 -21.03 0.37 8.74
C ALA A 287 -20.99 -1.16 8.61
N LEU A 288 -20.72 -1.69 7.40
CA LEU A 288 -20.58 -3.13 7.14
C LEU A 288 -19.25 -3.73 7.63
N GLU A 289 -18.26 -2.89 7.96
CA GLU A 289 -16.93 -3.31 8.40
C GLU A 289 -16.68 -3.07 9.89
N VAL A 290 -17.63 -2.47 10.60
CA VAL A 290 -17.53 -2.25 12.04
C VAL A 290 -17.40 -3.59 12.76
N ILE A 291 -16.52 -3.65 13.76
CA ILE A 291 -16.48 -4.78 14.70
C ILE A 291 -17.82 -4.83 15.43
N TRP A 292 -18.52 -5.97 15.33
CA TRP A 292 -19.72 -6.19 16.11
C TRP A 292 -19.34 -6.33 17.60
N ASP A 293 -20.21 -5.91 18.51
CA ASP A 293 -20.02 -6.06 19.96
C ASP A 293 -19.58 -7.48 20.34
N HIS A 294 -20.14 -8.47 19.66
CA HIS A 294 -19.79 -9.88 19.83
C HIS A 294 -18.32 -10.18 19.48
N ASP A 295 -17.83 -9.70 18.34
CA ASP A 295 -16.45 -9.91 17.90
C ASP A 295 -15.47 -9.17 18.81
N GLN A 296 -15.84 -7.98 19.29
CA GLN A 296 -15.07 -7.22 20.26
C GLN A 296 -14.92 -7.99 21.58
N VAL A 297 -16.02 -8.55 22.10
CA VAL A 297 -15.99 -9.36 23.33
C VAL A 297 -15.06 -10.57 23.17
N ILE A 298 -15.10 -11.27 22.03
CA ILE A 298 -14.21 -12.41 21.77
C ILE A 298 -12.75 -11.97 21.71
N LEU A 299 -12.47 -10.85 21.06
CA LEU A 299 -11.12 -10.29 20.98
C LEU A 299 -10.59 -9.91 22.35
N GLU A 300 -11.42 -9.24 23.18
CA GLU A 300 -11.07 -8.85 24.54
C GLU A 300 -10.84 -10.08 25.44
N GLN A 301 -11.69 -11.10 25.35
CA GLN A 301 -11.50 -12.35 26.09
C GLN A 301 -10.20 -13.06 25.71
N GLY A 302 -9.88 -13.11 24.42
CA GLY A 302 -8.63 -13.67 23.95
C GLY A 302 -7.40 -12.89 24.43
N LEU A 303 -7.47 -11.57 24.38
CA LEU A 303 -6.40 -10.70 24.87
C LEU A 303 -6.21 -10.84 26.40
N SER A 304 -7.30 -10.85 27.16
CA SER A 304 -7.27 -11.04 28.63
C SER A 304 -6.68 -12.41 29.00
N PHE A 305 -7.10 -13.48 28.34
CA PHE A 305 -6.54 -14.81 28.56
C PHE A 305 -5.00 -14.83 28.43
N TYR A 306 -4.49 -14.24 27.37
CA TYR A 306 -3.04 -14.20 27.16
C TYR A 306 -2.34 -13.21 28.09
N GLN A 307 -2.98 -12.12 28.48
CA GLN A 307 -2.45 -11.19 29.47
C GLN A 307 -2.33 -11.86 30.84
N ASP A 308 -3.37 -12.55 31.28
CA ASP A 308 -3.38 -13.30 32.54
C ASP A 308 -2.29 -14.38 32.53
N LEU A 309 -2.08 -15.02 31.38
CA LEU A 309 -1.03 -16.02 31.20
C LEU A 309 0.37 -15.38 31.29
N GLU A 310 0.58 -14.24 30.64
CA GLU A 310 1.84 -13.49 30.74
C GLU A 310 2.13 -13.01 32.17
N ASP A 311 1.12 -12.52 32.87
CA ASP A 311 1.25 -12.04 34.26
C ASP A 311 1.62 -13.18 35.23
N GLN A 312 1.01 -14.35 35.06
CA GLN A 312 1.32 -15.53 35.88
C GLN A 312 2.70 -16.11 35.59
N LEU A 313 3.12 -16.04 34.36
CA LEU A 313 4.25 -16.79 33.86
C LEU A 313 5.46 -15.87 33.54
N GLY A 314 5.24 -14.60 33.39
CA GLY A 314 6.25 -13.58 33.11
C GLY A 314 6.49 -13.33 31.61
N ALA A 315 6.38 -12.07 31.20
CA ALA A 315 6.41 -11.60 29.80
C ALA A 315 7.65 -12.03 28.99
N HIS A 316 8.75 -12.32 29.64
CA HIS A 316 10.01 -12.74 28.97
C HIS A 316 9.97 -14.17 28.43
N ARG A 317 8.98 -14.99 28.80
CA ARG A 317 8.91 -16.41 28.45
C ARG A 317 7.90 -16.73 27.36
N TRP A 318 7.28 -15.73 26.76
CA TRP A 318 6.27 -15.98 25.71
C TRP A 318 6.78 -16.86 24.57
N ASN A 319 8.02 -16.63 24.09
CA ASN A 319 8.59 -17.45 23.01
C ASN A 319 8.77 -18.91 23.39
N GLU A 320 9.18 -19.18 24.62
CA GLU A 320 9.32 -20.54 25.16
C GLU A 320 7.95 -21.20 25.30
N TRP A 321 6.96 -20.46 25.73
CA TRP A 321 5.63 -20.97 26.06
C TRP A 321 4.67 -21.08 24.90
N SER A 322 4.75 -20.19 23.92
CA SER A 322 4.01 -20.36 22.66
C SER A 322 4.39 -21.68 21.99
N HIS A 323 5.67 -22.07 22.08
CA HIS A 323 6.10 -23.38 21.62
C HIS A 323 5.54 -24.51 22.50
N MET A 324 5.60 -24.39 23.84
CA MET A 324 5.05 -25.37 24.77
C MET A 324 3.53 -25.50 24.68
N LEU A 325 2.81 -24.39 24.41
CA LEU A 325 1.36 -24.41 24.18
C LEU A 325 0.97 -25.24 22.94
N SER A 326 1.82 -25.26 21.94
CA SER A 326 1.60 -25.98 20.67
C SER A 326 2.12 -27.43 20.70
N THR A 327 2.88 -27.81 21.72
CA THR A 327 3.45 -29.15 21.89
C THR A 327 2.91 -29.84 23.14
N ASP A 328 3.29 -31.11 23.37
CA ASP A 328 2.92 -31.84 24.61
C ASP A 328 3.86 -31.52 25.79
N GLN A 329 4.68 -30.51 25.68
CA GLN A 329 5.58 -30.07 26.75
C GLN A 329 4.87 -29.15 27.73
N ALA A 330 5.19 -29.27 29.02
CA ALA A 330 4.67 -28.40 30.07
C ALA A 330 5.82 -27.67 30.77
N PRO A 331 5.63 -26.40 31.18
CA PRO A 331 6.57 -25.70 32.04
C PRO A 331 6.68 -26.41 33.40
N THR A 332 7.87 -26.57 33.93
CA THR A 332 8.10 -27.22 35.23
C THR A 332 7.52 -26.44 36.42
N ALA A 333 7.12 -25.20 36.22
CA ALA A 333 6.61 -24.31 37.27
C ALA A 333 5.07 -24.33 37.40
N ILE A 334 4.34 -25.06 36.53
CA ILE A 334 2.87 -25.09 36.50
C ILE A 334 2.40 -26.51 36.73
N ASP A 335 1.31 -26.62 37.48
CA ASP A 335 0.60 -27.89 37.67
C ASP A 335 0.11 -28.47 36.32
N ALA A 336 0.23 -29.79 36.15
CA ALA A 336 -0.06 -30.44 34.87
C ALA A 336 -1.53 -30.37 34.46
N GLU A 337 -2.47 -30.39 35.44
CA GLU A 337 -3.89 -30.27 35.18
C GLU A 337 -4.24 -28.85 34.73
N LEU A 338 -3.72 -27.83 35.44
CA LEU A 338 -3.88 -26.43 35.05
C LEU A 338 -3.25 -26.15 33.69
N TRP A 339 -2.06 -26.71 33.41
CA TRP A 339 -1.46 -26.56 32.09
C TRP A 339 -2.27 -27.20 30.97
N GLY A 340 -2.91 -28.34 31.24
CA GLY A 340 -3.83 -28.98 30.30
C GLY A 340 -5.01 -28.09 29.95
N ASP A 341 -5.60 -27.41 30.94
CA ASP A 341 -6.69 -26.46 30.73
C ASP A 341 -6.23 -25.24 29.93
N ILE A 342 -5.05 -24.70 30.23
CA ILE A 342 -4.44 -23.59 29.49
C ILE A 342 -4.20 -23.99 28.03
N GLN A 343 -3.67 -25.20 27.78
CA GLN A 343 -3.47 -25.69 26.41
C GLN A 343 -4.79 -25.86 25.65
N ALA A 344 -5.82 -26.40 26.31
CA ALA A 344 -7.13 -26.55 25.70
C ALA A 344 -7.75 -25.19 25.31
N ALA A 345 -7.66 -24.22 26.21
CA ALA A 345 -8.10 -22.85 25.93
C ALA A 345 -7.31 -22.21 24.77
N HIS A 346 -5.99 -22.34 24.79
CA HIS A 346 -5.12 -21.87 23.74
C HIS A 346 -5.48 -22.47 22.38
N ARG A 347 -5.62 -23.79 22.28
CA ARG A 347 -6.02 -24.46 21.04
C ARG A 347 -7.37 -23.97 20.54
N GLY A 348 -8.32 -23.73 21.45
CA GLY A 348 -9.62 -23.14 21.12
C GLY A 348 -9.52 -21.72 20.57
N PHE A 349 -8.60 -20.91 21.07
CA PHE A 349 -8.35 -19.55 20.58
C PHE A 349 -7.51 -19.54 19.29
N GLN A 350 -6.51 -20.39 19.17
CA GLN A 350 -5.62 -20.41 17.99
C GLN A 350 -6.28 -20.93 16.72
N ALA A 351 -7.20 -21.84 16.86
CA ALA A 351 -7.94 -22.35 15.73
C ALA A 351 -8.55 -21.16 14.94
N GLY A 352 -8.16 -20.96 13.71
CA GLY A 352 -8.55 -19.83 12.86
C GLY A 352 -7.50 -18.71 12.78
N LEU A 353 -6.67 -18.48 13.82
CA LEU A 353 -5.51 -17.59 13.70
C LEU A 353 -4.43 -18.18 12.80
N GLU A 354 -4.48 -19.48 12.54
CA GLU A 354 -3.66 -20.17 11.53
C GLU A 354 -3.84 -19.56 10.12
N LEU A 355 -5.05 -19.09 9.77
CA LEU A 355 -5.26 -18.39 8.51
C LEU A 355 -4.42 -17.09 8.40
N MET A 356 -4.30 -16.37 9.52
CA MET A 356 -3.43 -15.20 9.57
C MET A 356 -1.96 -15.60 9.39
N GLY A 357 -1.57 -16.75 9.96
CA GLY A 357 -0.24 -17.37 9.75
C GLY A 357 -0.02 -17.76 8.28
N ALA A 358 -1.00 -18.35 7.61
CA ALA A 358 -0.92 -18.69 6.18
C ALA A 358 -0.73 -17.45 5.30
N VAL A 359 -1.44 -16.35 5.59
CA VAL A 359 -1.25 -15.07 4.89
C VAL A 359 0.17 -14.52 5.15
N ALA A 360 0.64 -14.54 6.40
CA ALA A 360 1.99 -14.08 6.73
C ALA A 360 3.08 -14.93 6.05
N LYS A 361 2.89 -16.25 5.97
CA LYS A 361 3.82 -17.20 5.35
C LYS A 361 3.96 -17.02 3.85
N SER A 362 2.97 -16.43 3.15
CA SER A 362 3.07 -16.09 1.73
C SER A 362 4.32 -15.27 1.40
N ALA A 363 4.86 -14.54 2.37
CA ALA A 363 6.12 -13.80 2.26
C ALA A 363 7.32 -14.69 1.87
N LEU A 364 7.36 -15.92 2.37
CA LEU A 364 8.48 -16.84 2.10
C LEU A 364 8.46 -17.33 0.65
N ALA A 365 7.27 -17.60 0.09
CA ALA A 365 7.13 -18.08 -1.28
C ALA A 365 7.65 -17.07 -2.31
N VAL A 366 7.62 -15.77 -1.97
CA VAL A 366 8.07 -14.70 -2.87
C VAL A 366 9.45 -14.15 -2.51
N GLY A 367 10.16 -14.76 -1.55
CA GLY A 367 11.49 -14.31 -1.11
C GLY A 367 11.47 -12.88 -0.54
N PHE A 368 10.49 -12.56 0.28
CA PHE A 368 10.30 -11.23 0.88
C PHE A 368 11.55 -10.71 1.57
N ASP A 369 12.26 -11.55 2.34
CA ASP A 369 13.44 -11.20 3.13
C ASP A 369 14.69 -10.89 2.30
N GLU A 370 14.66 -11.12 1.00
CA GLU A 370 15.78 -10.80 0.11
C GLU A 370 15.89 -9.30 -0.17
N LEU A 371 14.76 -8.57 -0.15
CA LEU A 371 14.74 -7.11 -0.21
C LEU A 371 14.86 -6.57 1.22
N LYS A 372 16.03 -6.09 1.59
CA LYS A 372 16.35 -5.72 2.98
C LYS A 372 17.29 -4.55 3.10
N VAL A 373 17.28 -3.93 4.28
CA VAL A 373 18.27 -2.92 4.68
C VAL A 373 19.42 -3.59 5.38
N ASN A 374 20.65 -3.26 4.96
CA ASN A 374 21.90 -3.76 5.54
C ASN A 374 22.32 -2.93 6.76
N ASP A 375 23.31 -3.41 7.51
CA ASP A 375 23.86 -2.73 8.69
C ASP A 375 24.48 -1.35 8.34
N ASP A 376 24.99 -1.18 7.12
CA ASP A 376 25.50 0.11 6.61
C ASP A 376 24.41 1.05 6.10
N LEU A 377 23.14 0.67 6.32
CA LEU A 377 21.91 1.37 5.90
C LEU A 377 21.66 1.36 4.39
N THR A 378 22.46 0.66 3.58
CA THR A 378 22.16 0.46 2.16
C THR A 378 21.04 -0.57 1.99
N VAL A 379 20.33 -0.50 0.85
CA VAL A 379 19.27 -1.46 0.53
C VAL A 379 19.80 -2.51 -0.43
N THR A 380 19.73 -3.77 -0.06
CA THR A 380 19.97 -4.90 -0.96
C THR A 380 18.76 -5.12 -1.83
N ILE A 381 18.95 -5.07 -3.14
CA ILE A 381 17.91 -5.31 -4.15
C ILE A 381 18.31 -6.57 -4.93
N PRO A 382 17.57 -7.69 -4.79
CA PRO A 382 17.83 -8.91 -5.55
C PRO A 382 17.69 -8.69 -7.06
N ASP A 383 18.59 -9.26 -7.86
CA ASP A 383 18.57 -9.06 -9.31
C ASP A 383 17.31 -9.61 -9.98
N ARG A 384 16.71 -10.68 -9.43
CA ARG A 384 15.43 -11.19 -9.94
C ARG A 384 14.31 -10.16 -9.90
N LEU A 385 14.30 -9.24 -8.91
CA LEU A 385 13.28 -8.18 -8.81
C LEU A 385 13.51 -7.03 -9.82
N LYS A 386 14.60 -7.09 -10.60
CA LYS A 386 14.90 -6.18 -11.71
C LYS A 386 14.59 -6.82 -13.07
N ASP A 387 14.22 -8.10 -13.08
CA ASP A 387 13.85 -8.81 -14.30
C ASP A 387 12.62 -8.18 -14.95
N THR A 388 12.70 -7.91 -16.25
CA THR A 388 11.67 -7.18 -16.98
C THR A 388 10.37 -7.97 -17.09
N ALA A 389 10.44 -9.29 -17.30
CA ALA A 389 9.24 -10.12 -17.42
C ALA A 389 8.52 -10.23 -16.07
N LEU A 390 9.28 -10.40 -14.98
CA LEU A 390 8.74 -10.45 -13.63
C LEU A 390 8.12 -9.12 -13.21
N THR A 391 8.76 -8.01 -13.55
CA THR A 391 8.28 -6.65 -13.32
C THR A 391 6.96 -6.41 -14.05
N GLU A 392 6.87 -6.81 -15.32
CA GLU A 392 5.66 -6.63 -16.12
C GLU A 392 4.50 -7.50 -15.61
N ARG A 393 4.79 -8.75 -15.19
CA ARG A 393 3.80 -9.60 -14.52
C ARG A 393 3.27 -8.94 -13.24
N ALA A 394 4.16 -8.46 -12.37
CA ALA A 394 3.77 -7.78 -11.13
C ALA A 394 2.94 -6.52 -11.41
N ARG A 395 3.28 -5.76 -12.45
CA ARG A 395 2.52 -4.59 -12.89
C ARG A 395 1.08 -4.96 -13.28
N LYS A 396 0.88 -6.03 -14.06
CA LYS A 396 -0.45 -6.53 -14.44
C LYS A 396 -1.27 -7.01 -13.23
N ILE A 397 -0.62 -7.50 -12.19
CA ILE A 397 -1.28 -7.89 -10.94
C ILE A 397 -1.72 -6.65 -10.14
N LEU A 398 -0.86 -5.64 -10.03
CA LEU A 398 -1.16 -4.40 -9.31
C LEU A 398 -2.24 -3.56 -10.03
N VAL A 399 -2.20 -3.57 -11.35
CA VAL A 399 -3.14 -2.85 -12.22
C VAL A 399 -3.71 -3.85 -13.22
N PRO A 400 -4.71 -4.66 -12.82
CA PRO A 400 -5.35 -5.57 -13.74
C PRO A 400 -5.93 -4.79 -14.93
N PRO A 401 -5.80 -5.31 -16.15
CA PRO A 401 -6.48 -4.71 -17.29
C PRO A 401 -7.98 -4.64 -16.99
N PRO A 402 -8.66 -3.59 -17.45
CA PRO A 402 -10.10 -3.47 -17.25
C PRO A 402 -10.82 -4.67 -17.88
N VAL A 403 -11.83 -5.16 -17.17
CA VAL A 403 -12.68 -6.25 -17.69
C VAL A 403 -13.44 -5.72 -18.90
N ALA A 404 -13.06 -6.20 -20.08
CA ALA A 404 -13.80 -5.95 -21.31
C ALA A 404 -14.73 -7.15 -21.58
N SER A 405 -15.86 -6.91 -22.27
CA SER A 405 -16.57 -8.01 -22.92
C SER A 405 -15.65 -8.62 -23.99
N ALA A 406 -15.78 -9.93 -24.24
CA ALA A 406 -14.90 -10.65 -25.17
C ALA A 406 -14.83 -10.04 -26.59
N ASN A 407 -15.75 -9.14 -26.92
CA ASN A 407 -15.89 -8.48 -28.19
C ASN A 407 -15.66 -6.94 -28.15
N GLU A 408 -14.99 -6.44 -27.12
CA GLU A 408 -14.72 -5.00 -27.00
C GLU A 408 -13.25 -4.72 -26.62
N ILE A 409 -12.69 -3.66 -27.20
CA ILE A 409 -11.45 -3.02 -26.73
C ILE A 409 -11.85 -1.81 -25.90
N VAL A 410 -11.38 -1.73 -24.65
CA VAL A 410 -11.70 -0.67 -23.71
C VAL A 410 -10.48 0.17 -23.38
N ALA A 411 -10.69 1.37 -22.87
CA ALA A 411 -9.62 2.23 -22.38
C ALA A 411 -8.94 1.62 -21.14
N VAL A 412 -7.62 1.39 -21.21
CA VAL A 412 -6.83 0.80 -20.11
C VAL A 412 -6.67 1.76 -18.93
N SER A 413 -6.81 3.06 -19.15
CA SER A 413 -6.79 4.11 -18.13
C SER A 413 -7.65 5.28 -18.58
N GLY A 414 -8.08 6.13 -17.65
CA GLY A 414 -8.64 7.43 -17.97
C GLY A 414 -7.57 8.35 -18.57
N GLY A 415 -7.93 9.22 -19.49
CA GLY A 415 -7.02 10.14 -20.14
C GLY A 415 -7.54 10.69 -21.46
N MET A 416 -6.65 11.32 -22.22
CA MET A 416 -6.97 11.85 -23.54
C MET A 416 -6.63 10.79 -24.59
N PHE A 417 -7.64 10.33 -25.32
CA PHE A 417 -7.54 9.29 -26.33
C PHE A 417 -7.12 9.85 -27.68
N TYR A 418 -6.21 9.15 -28.36
CA TYR A 418 -5.81 9.41 -29.74
C TYR A 418 -5.84 8.11 -30.55
N ALA A 419 -6.58 8.16 -31.68
CA ALA A 419 -6.69 7.04 -32.61
C ALA A 419 -5.47 6.88 -33.54
N GLN A 420 -4.55 7.83 -33.53
CA GLN A 420 -3.42 7.96 -34.47
C GLN A 420 -2.16 8.44 -33.75
N GLU A 421 -0.99 8.21 -34.32
CA GLU A 421 0.30 8.58 -33.72
C GLU A 421 0.58 10.08 -33.78
N THR A 422 0.14 10.73 -34.85
CA THR A 422 0.22 12.18 -35.06
C THR A 422 -1.02 12.67 -35.80
N PRO A 423 -1.38 13.96 -35.70
CA PRO A 423 -2.60 14.48 -36.32
C PRO A 423 -2.74 14.25 -37.84
N SER A 424 -1.66 13.88 -38.52
CA SER A 424 -1.66 13.60 -39.96
C SER A 424 -1.43 12.12 -40.30
N ALA A 425 -1.28 11.25 -39.33
CA ALA A 425 -1.10 9.82 -39.53
C ALA A 425 -2.46 9.13 -39.78
N ALA A 426 -2.40 7.91 -40.33
CA ALA A 426 -3.57 7.04 -40.39
C ALA A 426 -3.95 6.56 -38.97
N ASN A 427 -5.23 6.30 -38.76
CA ASN A 427 -5.68 5.64 -37.52
C ASN A 427 -5.02 4.28 -37.37
N PHE A 428 -4.73 3.89 -36.13
CA PHE A 428 -4.26 2.53 -35.85
C PHE A 428 -5.34 1.51 -36.23
N LEU A 429 -6.60 1.80 -35.89
CA LEU A 429 -7.75 0.93 -36.15
C LEU A 429 -8.88 1.69 -36.82
N ASP A 430 -9.46 1.10 -37.85
CA ASP A 430 -10.68 1.48 -38.53
C ASP A 430 -11.63 0.29 -38.63
N VAL A 431 -12.93 0.52 -38.92
CA VAL A 431 -13.87 -0.57 -39.16
C VAL A 431 -13.37 -1.47 -40.30
N GLY A 432 -13.29 -2.77 -40.06
CA GLY A 432 -12.74 -3.75 -40.96
C GLY A 432 -11.23 -3.95 -40.86
N THR A 433 -10.52 -3.21 -40.01
CA THR A 433 -9.09 -3.45 -39.76
C THR A 433 -8.91 -4.73 -38.96
N HIS A 434 -8.11 -5.64 -39.46
CA HIS A 434 -7.58 -6.78 -38.70
C HIS A 434 -6.29 -6.35 -38.00
N PHE A 435 -6.11 -6.78 -36.74
CA PHE A 435 -4.93 -6.53 -35.94
C PHE A 435 -4.40 -7.83 -35.32
N ASP A 436 -3.09 -7.95 -35.25
CA ASP A 436 -2.39 -9.07 -34.63
C ASP A 436 -1.89 -8.73 -33.22
N VAL A 437 -1.51 -9.75 -32.46
CA VAL A 437 -0.87 -9.56 -31.13
C VAL A 437 0.38 -8.68 -31.28
N GLY A 438 0.44 -7.60 -30.53
CA GLY A 438 1.53 -6.63 -30.52
C GLY A 438 1.31 -5.43 -31.46
N ASP A 439 0.21 -5.40 -32.22
CA ASP A 439 -0.13 -4.22 -33.01
C ASP A 439 -0.61 -3.05 -32.12
N PRO A 440 -0.30 -1.80 -32.49
CA PRO A 440 -0.77 -0.64 -31.76
C PRO A 440 -2.27 -0.43 -31.96
N LEU A 441 -3.02 -0.26 -30.88
CA LEU A 441 -4.46 -0.08 -30.90
C LEU A 441 -4.86 1.42 -30.81
N TYR A 442 -4.25 2.13 -29.90
CA TYR A 442 -4.51 3.57 -29.64
C TYR A 442 -3.43 4.16 -28.71
N ILE A 443 -3.48 5.46 -28.51
CA ILE A 443 -2.66 6.16 -27.52
C ILE A 443 -3.59 6.79 -26.48
N ILE A 444 -3.20 6.69 -25.19
CA ILE A 444 -3.77 7.47 -24.10
C ILE A 444 -2.72 8.43 -23.57
N GLU A 445 -3.03 9.73 -23.60
CA GLU A 445 -2.25 10.75 -22.92
C GLU A 445 -2.79 10.97 -21.52
N VAL A 446 -1.92 10.78 -20.54
CA VAL A 446 -2.18 11.09 -19.14
C VAL A 446 -1.06 12.01 -18.67
N MET A 447 -1.41 13.22 -18.26
CA MET A 447 -0.45 14.19 -17.72
C MET A 447 0.78 14.41 -18.63
N LYS A 448 0.54 14.62 -19.92
CA LYS A 448 1.56 14.82 -20.97
C LYS A 448 2.46 13.60 -21.24
N MET A 449 2.10 12.45 -20.73
CA MET A 449 2.73 11.18 -21.09
C MET A 449 1.85 10.42 -22.06
N PHE A 450 2.39 10.15 -23.25
CA PHE A 450 1.70 9.42 -24.32
C PHE A 450 2.01 7.93 -24.17
N ASN A 451 1.01 7.15 -23.79
CA ASN A 451 1.12 5.71 -23.63
C ASN A 451 0.45 5.00 -24.80
N LYS A 452 1.25 4.36 -25.64
CA LYS A 452 0.74 3.53 -26.75
C LYS A 452 0.30 2.18 -26.20
N VAL A 453 -0.94 1.81 -26.51
CA VAL A 453 -1.54 0.53 -26.09
C VAL A 453 -1.47 -0.44 -27.25
N TYR A 454 -1.04 -1.65 -26.97
CA TYR A 454 -0.82 -2.72 -27.94
C TYR A 454 -1.79 -3.86 -27.72
N ALA A 455 -2.12 -4.59 -28.80
CA ALA A 455 -2.99 -5.75 -28.77
C ALA A 455 -2.37 -6.92 -27.99
N GLU A 456 -3.16 -7.53 -27.11
CA GLU A 456 -2.79 -8.77 -26.40
C GLU A 456 -3.41 -10.03 -27.06
N PHE A 457 -4.29 -9.86 -28.05
CA PHE A 457 -4.94 -10.89 -28.85
C PHE A 457 -5.12 -10.39 -30.27
N ALA A 458 -5.52 -11.25 -31.21
CA ALA A 458 -5.82 -10.91 -32.60
C ALA A 458 -7.33 -10.81 -32.85
N GLY A 459 -7.73 -10.00 -33.80
CA GLY A 459 -9.14 -9.82 -34.13
C GLY A 459 -9.40 -8.77 -35.19
N THR A 460 -10.68 -8.56 -35.52
CA THR A 460 -11.13 -7.60 -36.54
C THR A 460 -12.08 -6.57 -35.93
N VAL A 461 -11.87 -5.29 -36.21
CA VAL A 461 -12.74 -4.20 -35.74
C VAL A 461 -14.07 -4.21 -36.49
N THR A 462 -15.17 -4.34 -35.77
CA THR A 462 -16.52 -4.31 -36.34
C THR A 462 -17.19 -2.95 -36.20
N GLU A 463 -16.88 -2.20 -35.13
CA GLU A 463 -17.47 -0.88 -34.86
C GLU A 463 -16.49 0.01 -34.07
N VAL A 464 -16.49 1.30 -34.35
CA VAL A 464 -15.78 2.33 -33.56
C VAL A 464 -16.82 3.01 -32.69
N LEU A 465 -16.68 2.86 -31.35
CA LEU A 465 -17.69 3.32 -30.37
C LEU A 465 -17.41 4.74 -29.86
N ILE A 466 -16.20 5.24 -30.04
CA ILE A 466 -15.80 6.57 -29.62
C ILE A 466 -15.95 7.58 -30.77
N GLU A 467 -16.41 8.79 -30.47
CA GLU A 467 -16.40 9.87 -31.45
C GLU A 467 -14.96 10.18 -31.90
N ARG A 468 -14.73 10.16 -33.19
CA ARG A 468 -13.41 10.41 -33.77
C ARG A 468 -13.04 11.88 -33.63
N GLY A 469 -12.04 12.16 -32.84
CA GLY A 469 -11.44 13.47 -32.69
C GLY A 469 -10.16 13.35 -31.87
N ASP A 470 -9.16 14.14 -32.21
CA ASP A 470 -7.94 14.22 -31.40
C ASP A 470 -8.27 14.78 -30.02
N GLY A 471 -7.88 14.06 -28.97
CA GLY A 471 -8.01 14.53 -27.61
C GLY A 471 -9.39 14.36 -26.98
N VAL A 472 -10.10 13.28 -27.27
CA VAL A 472 -11.33 12.92 -26.55
C VAL A 472 -10.96 12.35 -25.19
N ILE A 473 -11.61 12.87 -24.13
CA ILE A 473 -11.40 12.38 -22.76
C ILE A 473 -12.21 11.09 -22.58
N VAL A 474 -11.53 10.02 -22.18
CA VAL A 474 -12.11 8.71 -21.89
C VAL A 474 -11.88 8.33 -20.44
N LYS A 475 -12.73 7.44 -19.90
CA LYS A 475 -12.59 6.84 -18.57
C LYS A 475 -11.98 5.44 -18.69
N GLN A 476 -11.33 4.98 -17.65
CA GLN A 476 -10.88 3.60 -17.59
C GLN A 476 -12.08 2.63 -17.75
N GLY A 477 -11.90 1.61 -18.61
CA GLY A 477 -12.96 0.66 -18.91
C GLY A 477 -14.01 1.15 -19.91
N GLU A 478 -13.91 2.37 -20.44
CA GLU A 478 -14.83 2.87 -21.46
C GLU A 478 -14.61 2.13 -22.78
N PRO A 479 -15.68 1.57 -23.41
CA PRO A 479 -15.57 0.86 -24.69
C PRO A 479 -15.16 1.80 -25.82
N LEU A 480 -14.08 1.45 -26.53
CA LEU A 480 -13.53 2.23 -27.64
C LEU A 480 -13.85 1.61 -29.00
N TYR A 481 -13.73 0.29 -29.09
CA TYR A 481 -13.99 -0.46 -30.32
C TYR A 481 -14.79 -1.72 -30.00
N ARG A 482 -15.68 -2.12 -30.90
CA ARG A 482 -16.25 -3.46 -30.92
C ARG A 482 -15.48 -4.31 -31.93
N ILE A 483 -15.23 -5.54 -31.58
CA ILE A 483 -14.36 -6.43 -32.33
C ILE A 483 -14.97 -7.82 -32.47
N GLU A 484 -14.49 -8.57 -33.45
CA GLU A 484 -14.63 -10.02 -33.55
C GLU A 484 -13.24 -10.64 -33.31
N PRO A 485 -13.01 -11.31 -32.16
CA PRO A 485 -11.73 -11.92 -31.86
C PRO A 485 -11.52 -13.18 -32.69
N ASP A 486 -10.28 -13.45 -33.13
CA ASP A 486 -9.95 -14.64 -33.93
C ASP A 486 -10.07 -15.92 -33.10
N GLU A 487 -9.76 -15.83 -31.79
CA GLU A 487 -9.90 -16.91 -30.82
C GLU A 487 -10.76 -16.44 -29.66
N ILE A 488 -11.79 -17.22 -29.33
CA ILE A 488 -12.60 -16.97 -28.12
C ILE A 488 -11.84 -17.56 -26.95
N ALA A 489 -11.52 -16.75 -25.93
CA ALA A 489 -10.92 -17.24 -24.70
C ALA A 489 -11.81 -18.34 -24.10
N GLU A 490 -11.21 -19.48 -23.74
CA GLU A 490 -11.91 -20.54 -23.02
C GLU A 490 -12.53 -19.98 -21.73
N GLU A 491 -13.80 -20.28 -21.46
CA GLU A 491 -14.43 -19.95 -20.18
C GLU A 491 -13.63 -20.63 -19.06
N ILE A 492 -13.18 -19.83 -18.10
CA ILE A 492 -12.49 -20.35 -16.92
C ILE A 492 -13.53 -21.16 -16.13
N ASP A 493 -13.24 -22.42 -15.87
CA ASP A 493 -14.05 -23.26 -14.99
C ASP A 493 -13.92 -22.74 -13.53
N ASP A 494 -14.90 -21.95 -13.09
CA ASP A 494 -14.95 -21.35 -11.77
C ASP A 494 -14.89 -22.41 -10.65
N GLU A 495 -15.44 -23.60 -10.89
CA GLU A 495 -15.42 -24.70 -9.93
C GLU A 495 -14.00 -25.31 -9.83
N ALA A 496 -13.32 -25.49 -10.93
CA ALA A 496 -11.92 -25.94 -10.94
C ALA A 496 -11.00 -24.93 -10.25
N LEU A 497 -11.22 -23.64 -10.47
CA LEU A 497 -10.45 -22.58 -9.81
C LEU A 497 -10.70 -22.55 -8.31
N ALA A 498 -11.94 -22.67 -7.86
CA ALA A 498 -12.30 -22.73 -6.43
C ALA A 498 -11.68 -23.96 -5.76
N ASN A 499 -11.74 -25.13 -6.40
CA ASN A 499 -11.11 -26.35 -5.90
C ASN A 499 -9.57 -26.24 -5.82
N ALA A 500 -8.94 -25.59 -6.79
CA ALA A 500 -7.50 -25.35 -6.76
C ALA A 500 -7.10 -24.42 -5.59
N ARG A 501 -7.87 -23.35 -5.36
CA ARG A 501 -7.65 -22.44 -4.22
C ARG A 501 -7.85 -23.14 -2.87
N LEU A 502 -8.91 -23.93 -2.71
CA LEU A 502 -9.12 -24.72 -1.51
C LEU A 502 -7.96 -25.68 -1.27
N SER A 503 -7.53 -26.44 -2.29
CA SER A 503 -6.43 -27.40 -2.18
C SER A 503 -5.13 -26.72 -1.79
N HIS A 504 -4.81 -25.56 -2.39
CA HIS A 504 -3.67 -24.74 -2.03
C HIS A 504 -3.75 -24.27 -0.57
N THR A 505 -4.92 -23.78 -0.15
CA THR A 505 -5.13 -23.27 1.22
C THR A 505 -4.92 -24.38 2.24
N VAL A 506 -5.50 -25.55 2.03
CA VAL A 506 -5.34 -26.73 2.91
C VAL A 506 -3.88 -27.16 3.00
N GLU A 507 -3.16 -27.16 1.90
CA GLU A 507 -1.71 -27.49 1.90
C GLU A 507 -0.89 -26.46 2.69
N GLN A 508 -1.18 -25.17 2.53
CA GLN A 508 -0.52 -24.12 3.33
C GLN A 508 -0.79 -24.29 4.83
N LEU A 509 -2.03 -24.64 5.21
CA LEU A 509 -2.41 -24.89 6.61
C LEU A 509 -1.72 -26.14 7.20
N ARG A 510 -1.51 -27.19 6.43
CA ARG A 510 -0.80 -28.40 6.89
C ARG A 510 0.69 -28.15 7.21
N THR A 511 1.25 -27.14 6.64
CA THR A 511 2.67 -26.76 6.80
C THR A 511 2.87 -25.58 7.76
N LEU A 512 1.80 -25.16 8.44
CA LEU A 512 1.84 -24.28 9.62
C LEU A 512 2.02 -25.09 10.90
#